data_2a23fd0d3befea3d8fa1fa37bb3e2363
#
_entry.id   2a23fd0d3befea3d8fa1fa37bb3e2363
#
_cell.length_a   1.000
_cell.length_b   1.000
_cell.length_c   1.000
_cell.angle_alpha   90.00
_cell.angle_beta   90.00
_cell.angle_gamma   90.00
#
_symmetry.space_group_name_H-M   'P 1'
#
loop_
_entity.id
_entity.type
_entity.pdbx_description
1 polymer ?
#
loop_
_entity_poly.entity_id
_entity_poly.type
_entity_poly.pdbx_seq_one_letter_code
_entity_poly.pdbx_strand_id
1 'polypeptide(L)'
;MFALDTNTLIYFFKQEGHVAGHLRGVSASQVHIPSLVLFELEYGILRSTRPDLQRRGIDAALRAYQVLPFDANSAKAAAQIKHTLEAAGTPIGHVDQLIAGIALAHNMTLITRNTREFERVPGLRVENWFDA
;
A
#
# COMPACT_ATOMS: atom_id res chain seq x y z
N MET A 1 -5.71 1.14 -12.23
CA MET A 1 -4.35 0.96 -11.72
C MET A 1 -4.37 0.66 -10.23
N PHE A 2 -3.33 0.01 -9.74
CA PHE A 2 -3.30 -0.55 -8.40
C PHE A 2 -2.14 -0.02 -7.59
N ALA A 3 -2.38 0.25 -6.31
CA ALA A 3 -1.34 0.58 -5.33
C ALA A 3 -1.33 -0.53 -4.27
N LEU A 4 -0.16 -1.09 -4.00
CA LEU A 4 -0.04 -2.18 -3.02
C LEU A 4 0.31 -1.60 -1.65
N ASP A 5 -0.40 -2.03 -0.59
CA ASP A 5 -0.01 -1.66 0.76
C ASP A 5 1.18 -2.49 1.25
N THR A 6 1.69 -2.15 2.43
CA THR A 6 2.90 -2.76 2.98
C THR A 6 2.75 -4.27 3.15
N ASN A 7 1.67 -4.71 3.79
CA ASN A 7 1.47 -6.13 4.07
C ASN A 7 1.25 -6.94 2.80
N THR A 8 0.59 -6.37 1.79
CA THR A 8 0.40 -7.03 0.50
C THR A 8 1.74 -7.35 -0.16
N LEU A 9 2.69 -6.40 -0.14
CA LEU A 9 4.03 -6.67 -0.64
C LEU A 9 4.77 -7.72 0.18
N ILE A 10 4.64 -7.68 1.50
CA ILE A 10 5.25 -8.68 2.37
C ILE A 10 4.68 -10.07 2.06
N TYR A 11 3.37 -10.20 1.88
CA TYR A 11 2.75 -11.48 1.48
C TYR A 11 3.30 -11.95 0.13
N PHE A 12 3.50 -11.03 -0.80
CA PHE A 12 4.10 -11.37 -2.09
C PHE A 12 5.51 -11.92 -1.93
N PHE A 13 6.35 -11.26 -1.12
CA PHE A 13 7.73 -11.72 -0.87
C PHE A 13 7.76 -13.11 -0.25
N LYS A 14 6.80 -13.41 0.62
CA LYS A 14 6.70 -14.70 1.31
C LYS A 14 5.92 -15.76 0.54
N GLN A 15 5.38 -15.40 -0.61
CA GLN A 15 4.50 -16.29 -1.41
C GLN A 15 3.28 -16.76 -0.63
N GLU A 16 2.72 -15.91 0.21
CA GLU A 16 1.53 -16.20 1.01
C GLU A 16 0.27 -15.69 0.32
N GLY A 17 -0.84 -16.43 0.46
CA GLY A 17 -2.12 -16.07 -0.11
C GLY A 17 -2.12 -16.06 -1.63
N HIS A 18 -3.03 -15.30 -2.23
CA HIS A 18 -3.23 -15.26 -3.68
C HIS A 18 -2.59 -14.02 -4.34
N VAL A 19 -1.79 -13.25 -3.62
CA VAL A 19 -1.20 -12.00 -4.13
C VAL A 19 -0.38 -12.23 -5.39
N ALA A 20 0.52 -13.22 -5.36
CA ALA A 20 1.37 -13.53 -6.52
C ALA A 20 0.56 -13.91 -7.74
N GLY A 21 -0.54 -14.66 -7.55
CA GLY A 21 -1.44 -15.03 -8.63
C GLY A 21 -2.09 -13.82 -9.29
N HIS A 22 -2.57 -12.87 -8.51
CA HIS A 22 -3.13 -11.62 -9.02
C HIS A 22 -2.10 -10.80 -9.78
N LEU A 23 -0.88 -10.68 -9.22
CA LEU A 23 0.19 -9.92 -9.86
C LEU A 23 0.59 -10.49 -11.21
N ARG A 24 0.56 -11.82 -11.37
CA ARG A 24 0.82 -12.44 -12.67
C ARG A 24 -0.25 -12.11 -13.73
N GLY A 25 -1.45 -11.78 -13.28
CA GLY A 25 -2.58 -11.46 -14.17
C GLY A 25 -2.68 -10.00 -14.60
N VAL A 26 -1.82 -9.11 -14.09
CA VAL A 26 -1.85 -7.68 -14.41
C VAL A 26 -0.50 -7.23 -14.94
N SER A 27 -0.52 -6.22 -15.81
CA SER A 27 0.71 -5.62 -16.34
C SER A 27 1.46 -4.90 -15.22
N ALA A 28 2.79 -5.01 -15.22
CA ALA A 28 3.64 -4.32 -14.24
C ALA A 28 3.42 -2.79 -14.27
N SER A 29 3.09 -2.23 -15.43
CA SER A 29 2.82 -0.79 -15.56
C SER A 29 1.56 -0.34 -14.82
N GLN A 30 0.69 -1.26 -14.44
CA GLN A 30 -0.54 -0.98 -13.70
C GLN A 30 -0.36 -1.06 -12.18
N VAL A 31 0.80 -1.52 -11.71
CA VAL A 31 1.07 -1.77 -10.29
C VAL A 31 2.07 -0.74 -9.78
N HIS A 32 1.76 -0.17 -8.62
CA HIS A 32 2.54 0.92 -8.03
C HIS A 32 2.77 0.69 -6.55
N ILE A 33 3.87 1.22 -6.05
CA ILE A 33 4.23 1.15 -4.64
C ILE A 33 4.19 2.57 -4.06
N PRO A 34 3.27 2.88 -3.14
CA PRO A 34 3.30 4.17 -2.46
C PRO A 34 4.61 4.37 -1.70
N SER A 35 5.15 5.58 -1.74
CA SER A 35 6.43 5.87 -1.07
C SER A 35 6.39 5.60 0.43
N LEU A 36 5.23 5.75 1.08
CA LEU A 36 5.06 5.44 2.49
C LEU A 36 5.17 3.93 2.75
N VAL A 37 4.75 3.10 1.79
CA VAL A 37 4.94 1.64 1.87
C VAL A 37 6.43 1.33 1.82
N LEU A 38 7.16 1.99 0.93
CA LEU A 38 8.61 1.83 0.85
C LEU A 38 9.29 2.23 2.16
N PHE A 39 8.84 3.32 2.79
CA PHE A 39 9.31 3.73 4.11
C PHE A 39 9.11 2.61 5.14
N GLU A 40 7.93 2.01 5.20
CA GLU A 40 7.65 0.94 6.16
C GLU A 40 8.51 -0.31 5.89
N LEU A 41 8.70 -0.65 4.62
CA LEU A 41 9.53 -1.79 4.24
C LEU A 41 11.00 -1.56 4.61
N GLU A 42 11.53 -0.38 4.36
CA GLU A 42 12.90 -0.02 4.73
C GLU A 42 13.11 -0.03 6.25
N TYR A 43 12.13 0.49 6.98
CA TYR A 43 12.15 0.42 8.44
C TYR A 43 12.12 -1.03 8.93
N GLY A 44 11.31 -1.87 8.28
CA GLY A 44 11.23 -3.30 8.60
C GLY A 44 12.57 -4.02 8.42
N ILE A 45 13.35 -3.65 7.39
CA ILE A 45 14.70 -4.21 7.18
C ILE A 45 15.60 -3.91 8.37
N LEU A 46 15.59 -2.67 8.86
CA LEU A 46 16.44 -2.26 9.98
C LEU A 46 16.14 -3.05 11.25
N ARG A 47 14.91 -3.56 11.40
CA ARG A 47 14.47 -4.34 12.54
C ARG A 47 14.55 -5.85 12.34
N SER A 48 14.92 -6.29 11.13
CA SER A 48 14.83 -7.70 10.75
C SER A 48 16.05 -8.50 11.21
N THR A 49 15.81 -9.78 11.51
CA THR A 49 16.86 -10.77 11.71
C THR A 49 17.36 -11.34 10.37
N ARG A 50 16.67 -11.04 9.27
CA ARG A 50 17.02 -11.50 7.91
C ARG A 50 17.01 -10.35 6.91
N PRO A 51 17.84 -9.32 7.12
CA PRO A 51 17.77 -8.11 6.29
C PRO A 51 18.12 -8.35 4.83
N ASP A 52 19.03 -9.28 4.53
CA ASP A 52 19.47 -9.54 3.16
C ASP A 52 18.36 -10.12 2.30
N LEU A 53 17.54 -11.01 2.87
CA LEU A 53 16.42 -11.62 2.18
C LEU A 53 15.34 -10.60 1.85
N GLN A 54 15.02 -9.75 2.82
CA GLN A 54 14.04 -8.68 2.63
C GLN A 54 14.55 -7.63 1.64
N ARG A 55 15.85 -7.30 1.70
CA ARG A 55 16.46 -6.36 0.75
C ARG A 55 16.30 -6.85 -0.69
N ARG A 56 16.52 -8.13 -0.95
CA ARG A 56 16.36 -8.70 -2.29
C ARG A 56 14.92 -8.57 -2.79
N GLY A 57 13.94 -8.81 -1.92
CA GLY A 57 12.51 -8.66 -2.27
C GLY A 57 12.16 -7.24 -2.64
N ILE A 58 12.59 -6.26 -1.84
CA ILE A 58 12.33 -4.84 -2.09
C ILE A 58 13.02 -4.38 -3.38
N ASP A 59 14.28 -4.74 -3.58
CA ASP A 59 15.03 -4.33 -4.76
C ASP A 59 14.39 -4.90 -6.05
N ALA A 60 13.91 -6.14 -6.00
CA ALA A 60 13.19 -6.75 -7.12
C ALA A 60 11.88 -6.01 -7.41
N ALA A 61 11.12 -5.65 -6.37
CA ALA A 61 9.87 -4.91 -6.53
C ALA A 61 10.11 -3.51 -7.13
N LEU A 62 11.18 -2.84 -6.70
CA LEU A 62 11.53 -1.51 -7.22
C LEU A 62 11.99 -1.55 -8.68
N ARG A 63 12.53 -2.68 -9.15
CA ARG A 63 12.84 -2.85 -10.56
C ARG A 63 11.60 -3.11 -11.41
N ALA A 64 10.58 -3.73 -10.82
CA ALA A 64 9.36 -4.12 -11.53
C ALA A 64 8.29 -3.03 -11.53
N TYR A 65 8.15 -2.27 -10.46
CA TYR A 65 7.02 -1.38 -10.22
C TYR A 65 7.45 0.05 -9.94
N GLN A 66 6.62 1.01 -10.38
CA GLN A 66 6.84 2.42 -10.09
C GLN A 66 6.48 2.78 -8.66
N VAL A 67 7.24 3.68 -8.07
CA VAL A 67 6.93 4.27 -6.77
C VAL A 67 6.05 5.50 -6.97
N LEU A 68 4.96 5.62 -6.20
CA LEU A 68 4.11 6.79 -6.16
C LEU A 68 4.57 7.72 -5.03
N PRO A 69 4.88 8.99 -5.32
CA PRO A 69 5.33 9.92 -4.30
C PRO A 69 4.18 10.41 -3.41
N PHE A 70 4.51 10.76 -2.18
CA PHE A 70 3.61 11.54 -1.33
C PHE A 70 3.79 13.02 -1.71
N ASP A 71 3.01 13.48 -2.68
CA ASP A 71 3.08 14.84 -3.22
C ASP A 71 2.06 15.78 -2.56
N ALA A 72 1.94 17.01 -3.08
CA ALA A 72 1.02 17.99 -2.52
C ALA A 72 -0.44 17.54 -2.58
N ASN A 73 -0.84 16.86 -3.66
CA ASN A 73 -2.20 16.32 -3.76
C ASN A 73 -2.44 15.18 -2.77
N SER A 74 -1.43 14.35 -2.55
CA SER A 74 -1.47 13.28 -1.53
C SER A 74 -1.62 13.87 -0.13
N ALA A 75 -0.90 14.94 0.17
CA ALA A 75 -0.99 15.64 1.46
C ALA A 75 -2.40 16.19 1.69
N LYS A 76 -2.98 16.81 0.67
CA LYS A 76 -4.34 17.36 0.76
C LYS A 76 -5.37 16.23 0.98
N ALA A 77 -5.26 15.15 0.21
CA ALA A 77 -6.16 14.00 0.35
C ALA A 77 -6.03 13.36 1.74
N ALA A 78 -4.80 13.15 2.21
CA ALA A 78 -4.56 12.55 3.54
C ALA A 78 -5.11 13.43 4.66
N ALA A 79 -4.98 14.75 4.56
CA ALA A 79 -5.53 15.68 5.54
C ALA A 79 -7.05 15.60 5.60
N GLN A 80 -7.72 15.50 4.46
CA GLN A 80 -9.18 15.33 4.40
C GLN A 80 -9.61 13.99 5.00
N ILE A 81 -8.90 12.91 4.69
CA ILE A 81 -9.16 11.58 5.25
C ILE A 81 -9.07 11.64 6.78
N LYS A 82 -7.98 12.18 7.29
CA LYS A 82 -7.76 12.29 8.73
C LYS A 82 -8.91 13.07 9.39
N HIS A 83 -9.25 14.22 8.86
CA HIS A 83 -10.32 15.06 9.41
C HIS A 83 -11.68 14.35 9.39
N THR A 84 -12.02 13.74 8.27
CA THR A 84 -13.32 13.05 8.09
C THR A 84 -13.43 11.86 9.06
N LEU A 85 -12.39 11.04 9.16
CA LEU A 85 -12.44 9.84 10.00
C LEU A 85 -12.41 10.17 11.49
N GLU A 86 -11.65 11.17 11.90
CA GLU A 86 -11.65 11.63 13.28
C GLU A 86 -13.00 12.22 13.69
N ALA A 87 -13.61 13.02 12.82
CA ALA A 87 -14.93 13.58 13.06
C ALA A 87 -16.01 12.51 13.19
N ALA A 88 -15.87 11.41 12.45
CA ALA A 88 -16.80 10.27 12.51
C ALA A 88 -16.48 9.30 13.67
N GLY A 89 -15.40 9.51 14.41
CA GLY A 89 -14.99 8.62 15.47
C GLY A 89 -14.40 7.28 15.00
N THR A 90 -13.97 7.22 13.74
CA THR A 90 -13.45 5.98 13.11
C THR A 90 -12.06 6.21 12.50
N PRO A 91 -11.06 6.66 13.29
CA PRO A 91 -9.73 6.89 12.76
C PRO A 91 -9.06 5.58 12.32
N ILE A 92 -8.10 5.70 11.41
CA ILE A 92 -7.24 4.60 10.99
C ILE A 92 -5.79 4.91 11.39
N GLY A 93 -4.90 3.93 11.22
CA GLY A 93 -3.48 4.11 11.56
C GLY A 93 -2.87 5.32 10.85
N HIS A 94 -1.89 5.95 11.50
CA HIS A 94 -1.29 7.19 11.01
C HIS A 94 -0.66 7.03 9.63
N VAL A 95 0.15 5.98 9.43
CA VAL A 95 0.77 5.73 8.12
C VAL A 95 -0.28 5.27 7.11
N ASP A 96 -1.27 4.48 7.53
CA ASP A 96 -2.34 4.00 6.66
C ASP A 96 -3.12 5.14 6.04
N GLN A 97 -3.40 6.22 6.79
CA GLN A 97 -4.10 7.37 6.21
C GLN A 97 -3.24 8.10 5.17
N LEU A 98 -1.92 8.09 5.31
CA LEU A 98 -1.00 8.66 4.33
C LEU A 98 -0.94 7.79 3.06
N ILE A 99 -0.91 6.48 3.21
CA ILE A 99 -0.99 5.53 2.09
C ILE A 99 -2.31 5.70 1.35
N ALA A 100 -3.42 5.79 2.07
CA ALA A 100 -4.74 6.03 1.48
C ALA A 100 -4.78 7.36 0.74
N GLY A 101 -4.13 8.39 1.27
CA GLY A 101 -4.00 9.69 0.63
C GLY A 101 -3.29 9.63 -0.72
N ILE A 102 -2.19 8.87 -0.79
CA ILE A 102 -1.48 8.65 -2.05
C ILE A 102 -2.39 7.94 -3.06
N ALA A 103 -3.03 6.84 -2.65
CA ALA A 103 -3.88 6.06 -3.54
C ALA A 103 -5.05 6.90 -4.07
N LEU A 104 -5.70 7.67 -3.21
CA LEU A 104 -6.82 8.50 -3.59
C LEU A 104 -6.40 9.63 -4.53
N ALA A 105 -5.29 10.32 -4.23
CA ALA A 105 -4.78 11.42 -5.04
C ALA A 105 -4.35 10.96 -6.44
N HIS A 106 -3.86 9.73 -6.56
CA HIS A 106 -3.41 9.18 -7.84
C HIS A 106 -4.47 8.28 -8.50
N ASN A 107 -5.69 8.28 -7.97
CA ASN A 107 -6.83 7.52 -8.52
C ASN A 107 -6.52 6.02 -8.66
N MET A 108 -5.90 5.44 -7.65
CA MET A 108 -5.54 4.03 -7.61
C MET A 108 -6.56 3.21 -6.82
N THR A 109 -6.70 1.93 -7.17
CA THR A 109 -7.33 0.96 -6.30
C THR A 109 -6.28 0.47 -5.31
N LEU A 110 -6.54 0.59 -4.02
CA LEU A 110 -5.62 0.13 -2.99
C LEU A 110 -5.80 -1.37 -2.77
N ILE A 111 -4.70 -2.11 -2.88
CA ILE A 111 -4.69 -3.55 -2.64
C ILE A 111 -4.23 -3.78 -1.20
N THR A 112 -5.15 -4.29 -0.40
CA THR A 112 -4.92 -4.52 1.03
C THR A 112 -5.76 -5.68 1.52
N ARG A 113 -5.23 -6.43 2.48
CA ARG A 113 -6.02 -7.43 3.19
C ARG A 113 -6.89 -6.78 4.27
N ASN A 114 -6.50 -5.61 4.74
CA ASN A 114 -7.21 -4.85 5.77
C ASN A 114 -8.33 -3.99 5.15
N THR A 115 -9.22 -4.61 4.41
CA THR A 115 -10.29 -3.92 3.69
C THR A 115 -11.24 -3.20 4.66
N ARG A 116 -11.51 -3.80 5.82
CA ARG A 116 -12.41 -3.24 6.81
C ARG A 116 -12.01 -1.84 7.26
N GLU A 117 -10.71 -1.61 7.46
CA GLU A 117 -10.19 -0.31 7.88
C GLU A 117 -10.21 0.70 6.74
N PHE A 118 -9.70 0.30 5.55
CA PHE A 118 -9.58 1.21 4.42
C PHE A 118 -10.93 1.53 3.75
N GLU A 119 -11.94 0.67 3.93
CA GLU A 119 -13.30 0.97 3.45
C GLU A 119 -13.93 2.15 4.18
N ARG A 120 -13.40 2.56 5.32
CA ARG A 120 -13.83 3.78 6.01
C ARG A 120 -13.49 5.06 5.23
N VAL A 121 -12.55 4.99 4.29
CA VAL A 121 -12.07 6.16 3.53
C VAL A 121 -13.03 6.42 2.37
N PRO A 122 -13.76 7.57 2.37
CA PRO A 122 -14.71 7.87 1.31
C PRO A 122 -14.01 7.98 -0.06
N GLY A 123 -14.58 7.34 -1.07
CA GLY A 123 -14.09 7.40 -2.45
C GLY A 123 -12.92 6.50 -2.77
N LEU A 124 -12.33 5.83 -1.78
CA LEU A 124 -11.21 4.91 -2.02
C LEU A 124 -11.73 3.55 -2.48
N ARG A 125 -11.23 3.08 -3.61
CA ARG A 125 -11.48 1.71 -4.08
C ARG A 125 -10.46 0.78 -3.43
N VAL A 126 -10.95 -0.35 -2.91
CA VAL A 126 -10.15 -1.31 -2.14
C VAL A 126 -10.40 -2.72 -2.66
N GLU A 127 -9.35 -3.51 -2.83
CA GLU A 127 -9.44 -4.93 -3.20
C GLU A 127 -8.52 -5.75 -2.32
N ASN A 128 -8.95 -6.99 -2.03
CA ASN A 128 -8.17 -7.96 -1.27
C ASN A 128 -7.66 -9.04 -2.23
N TRP A 129 -6.35 -9.12 -2.43
CA TRP A 129 -5.71 -10.14 -3.27
C TRP A 129 -5.11 -11.29 -2.46
N PHE A 130 -5.25 -11.26 -1.14
CA PHE A 130 -4.72 -12.31 -0.28
C PHE A 130 -5.68 -13.50 -0.20
N ASP A 131 -6.94 -13.24 0.09
CA ASP A 131 -7.91 -14.29 0.39
C ASP A 131 -8.52 -14.92 -0.87
N ALA A 132 -8.51 -14.23 -1.99
CA ALA A 132 -9.03 -14.79 -3.24
C ALA A 132 -8.36 -14.18 -4.46
#